data_7f5284ac9830db65a7eab4c9918ff6e9
#
_entry.id   7f5284ac9830db65a7eab4c9918ff6e9
#
_cell.length_a   1.000
_cell.length_b   1.000
_cell.length_c   1.000
_cell.angle_alpha   90.00
_cell.angle_beta   90.00
_cell.angle_gamma   90.00
#
_symmetry.space_group_name_H-M   'P 1'
#
loop_
_entity.id
_entity.type
_entity.pdbx_description
1 polymer ?
#
loop_
_entity_poly.entity_id
_entity_poly.type
_entity_poly.pdbx_seq_one_letter_code
_entity_poly.pdbx_strand_id
1 'polypeptide(L)'
;ADGYSAYLLAAQQFFHKFGENFKFDVTQVIGLTNEDAVSEEFRPYKQMIERLNRTYKASYRPTNGFDNYDGAGYDLALWVAYYNFLRPHKLHHFHPPVEDDIIKNGDNMPGKWQLMIFLGQQTIKKMQEAS
;
A
#
# COMPACT_ATOMS: atom_id res chain seq x y z
N ALA A 1 9.00 -0.71 -11.90
CA ALA A 1 8.59 0.57 -12.49
C ALA A 1 8.47 0.42 -14.01
N ASP A 2 7.63 1.25 -14.63
CA ASP A 2 7.63 1.40 -16.08
C ASP A 2 8.87 2.18 -16.54
N GLY A 3 9.03 2.44 -17.84
CA GLY A 3 10.23 3.08 -18.38
C GLY A 3 10.39 4.57 -18.06
N TYR A 4 9.65 5.13 -17.11
CA TYR A 4 9.71 6.54 -16.78
C TYR A 4 10.97 6.89 -15.99
N SER A 5 11.84 7.72 -16.59
CA SER A 5 13.17 8.05 -16.04
C SER A 5 13.15 8.78 -14.70
N ALA A 6 12.03 9.44 -14.36
CA ALA A 6 11.90 10.16 -13.08
C ALA A 6 12.04 9.24 -11.86
N TYR A 7 11.71 7.96 -11.97
CA TYR A 7 11.90 7.01 -10.88
C TYR A 7 13.37 6.77 -10.55
N LEU A 8 14.21 6.66 -11.57
CA LEU A 8 15.65 6.52 -11.38
C LEU A 8 16.27 7.79 -10.79
N LEU A 9 15.86 8.95 -11.28
CA LEU A 9 16.31 10.23 -10.74
C LEU A 9 15.90 10.42 -9.29
N ALA A 10 14.67 10.07 -8.95
CA ALA A 10 14.19 10.13 -7.57
C ALA A 10 15.00 9.20 -6.66
N ALA A 11 15.26 7.97 -7.09
CA ALA A 11 16.06 7.02 -6.33
C ALA A 11 17.47 7.55 -6.09
N GLN A 12 18.13 8.17 -7.09
CA GLN A 12 19.43 8.79 -6.96
C GLN A 12 19.43 9.97 -5.98
N GLN A 13 18.39 10.80 -6.01
CA GLN A 13 18.24 11.93 -5.08
C GLN A 13 18.07 11.45 -3.65
N PHE A 14 17.26 10.42 -3.42
CA PHE A 14 17.09 9.83 -2.10
C PHE A 14 18.37 9.19 -1.59
N PHE A 15 19.10 8.49 -2.44
CA PHE A 15 20.39 7.91 -2.08
C PHE A 15 21.39 9.01 -1.69
N HIS A 16 21.46 10.09 -2.45
CA HIS A 16 22.33 11.23 -2.15
C HIS A 16 21.98 11.92 -0.83
N LYS A 17 20.69 12.04 -0.53
CA LYS A 17 20.19 12.69 0.68
C LYS A 17 20.36 11.86 1.95
N PHE A 18 20.09 10.55 1.88
CA PHE A 18 20.06 9.64 3.02
C PHE A 18 21.28 8.71 3.11
N GLY A 19 22.15 8.71 2.10
CA GLY A 19 23.36 7.92 2.09
C GLY A 19 23.14 6.42 2.06
N GLU A 20 24.11 5.68 2.59
CA GLU A 20 24.11 4.21 2.59
C GLU A 20 22.98 3.56 3.39
N ASN A 21 22.32 4.31 4.26
CA ASN A 21 21.18 3.83 5.03
C ASN A 21 19.91 3.71 4.20
N PHE A 22 19.88 4.30 3.02
CA PHE A 22 18.77 4.21 2.09
C PHE A 22 19.00 3.07 1.09
N LYS A 23 18.31 1.96 1.31
CA LYS A 23 18.36 0.80 0.40
C LYS A 23 17.08 0.76 -0.41
N PHE A 24 17.18 1.17 -1.65
CA PHE A 24 16.04 1.20 -2.56
C PHE A 24 16.49 0.86 -3.97
N ASP A 25 16.04 -0.27 -4.48
CA ASP A 25 16.35 -0.73 -5.84
C ASP A 25 15.18 -0.42 -6.77
N VAL A 26 15.49 0.21 -7.91
CA VAL A 26 14.50 0.48 -8.96
C VAL A 26 14.73 -0.49 -10.11
N THR A 27 13.76 -1.37 -10.34
CA THR A 27 13.72 -2.23 -11.52
C THR A 27 12.68 -1.71 -12.49
N GLN A 28 13.11 -1.45 -13.72
CA GLN A 28 12.21 -0.99 -14.79
C GLN A 28 11.71 -2.17 -15.62
N VAL A 29 10.40 -2.23 -15.82
CA VAL A 29 9.74 -3.16 -16.74
C VAL A 29 9.02 -2.34 -17.80
N ILE A 30 9.60 -2.31 -19.01
CA ILE A 30 9.10 -1.51 -20.13
C ILE A 30 8.20 -2.37 -21.01
N GLY A 31 6.92 -2.03 -21.00
CA GLY A 31 5.91 -2.71 -21.82
C GLY A 31 5.51 -4.09 -21.33
N LEU A 32 4.47 -4.63 -21.95
CA LEU A 32 3.97 -5.99 -21.66
C LEU A 32 4.62 -7.05 -22.56
N THR A 33 5.37 -6.62 -23.56
CA THR A 33 5.90 -7.47 -24.65
C THR A 33 7.41 -7.68 -24.60
N ASN A 34 8.12 -7.06 -23.66
CA ASN A 34 9.55 -7.32 -23.49
C ASN A 34 9.77 -8.74 -22.98
N GLU A 35 10.55 -9.52 -23.72
CA GLU A 35 10.85 -10.92 -23.46
C GLU A 35 12.18 -11.11 -22.69
N ASP A 36 12.77 -10.04 -22.18
CA ASP A 36 13.98 -10.15 -21.36
C ASP A 36 13.67 -10.78 -19.99
N ALA A 37 14.64 -11.49 -19.42
CA ALA A 37 14.49 -12.24 -18.18
C ALA A 37 14.04 -11.36 -17.01
N VAL A 38 14.51 -10.12 -16.94
CA VAL A 38 14.14 -9.17 -15.88
C VAL A 38 12.66 -8.78 -15.99
N SER A 39 12.18 -8.49 -17.21
CA SER A 39 10.77 -8.15 -17.43
C SER A 39 9.84 -9.33 -17.13
N GLU A 40 10.24 -10.55 -17.45
CA GLU A 40 9.46 -11.75 -17.11
C GLU A 40 9.37 -11.96 -15.60
N GLU A 41 10.48 -11.79 -14.88
CA GLU A 41 10.52 -11.97 -13.43
C GLU A 41 9.61 -10.96 -12.70
N PHE A 42 9.64 -9.69 -13.13
CA PHE A 42 8.92 -8.62 -12.42
C PHE A 42 7.53 -8.30 -12.98
N ARG A 43 7.13 -8.88 -14.10
CA ARG A 43 5.81 -8.67 -14.70
C ARG A 43 4.63 -9.01 -13.76
N PRO A 44 4.65 -10.12 -13.00
CA PRO A 44 3.58 -10.40 -12.04
C PRO A 44 3.42 -9.32 -11.00
N TYR A 45 4.51 -8.75 -10.49
CA TYR A 45 4.48 -7.65 -9.52
C TYR A 45 3.87 -6.38 -10.10
N LYS A 46 4.23 -6.04 -11.34
CA LYS A 46 3.62 -4.91 -12.05
C LYS A 46 2.11 -5.07 -12.19
N GLN A 47 1.67 -6.25 -12.58
CA GLN A 47 0.24 -6.56 -12.71
C GLN A 47 -0.50 -6.46 -11.37
N MET A 48 0.13 -6.89 -10.28
CA MET A 48 -0.44 -6.75 -8.92
C MET A 48 -0.63 -5.28 -8.55
N ILE A 49 0.37 -4.45 -8.80
CA ILE A 49 0.32 -3.00 -8.53
C ILE A 49 -0.76 -2.33 -9.38
N GLU A 50 -0.87 -2.68 -10.65
CA GLU A 50 -1.90 -2.15 -11.55
C GLU A 50 -3.31 -2.50 -11.07
N ARG A 51 -3.52 -3.74 -10.61
CA ARG A 51 -4.81 -4.17 -10.03
C ARG A 51 -5.12 -3.41 -8.74
N LEU A 52 -4.12 -3.25 -7.87
CA LEU A 52 -4.25 -2.49 -6.63
C LEU A 52 -4.65 -1.04 -6.91
N ASN A 53 -3.94 -0.38 -7.83
CA ASN A 53 -4.23 1.00 -8.25
C ASN A 53 -5.63 1.14 -8.83
N ARG A 54 -6.08 0.18 -9.63
CA ARG A 54 -7.43 0.17 -10.19
C ARG A 54 -8.49 0.07 -9.10
N THR A 55 -8.27 -0.79 -8.12
CA THR A 55 -9.18 -0.96 -6.98
C THR A 55 -9.25 0.31 -6.14
N TYR A 56 -8.10 0.93 -5.85
CA TYR A 56 -8.06 2.19 -5.11
C TYR A 56 -8.74 3.32 -5.86
N LYS A 57 -8.49 3.47 -7.16
CA LYS A 57 -9.14 4.50 -7.99
C LYS A 57 -10.66 4.38 -7.99
N ALA A 58 -11.19 3.17 -7.99
CA ALA A 58 -12.63 2.96 -7.88
C ALA A 58 -13.20 3.45 -6.53
N SER A 59 -12.37 3.40 -5.47
CA SER A 59 -12.76 3.88 -4.14
C SER A 59 -12.75 5.40 -4.03
N TYR A 60 -11.72 6.08 -4.55
CA TYR A 60 -11.60 7.52 -4.33
C TYR A 60 -12.30 8.40 -5.37
N ARG A 61 -12.53 7.91 -6.60
CA ARG A 61 -13.24 8.69 -7.65
C ARG A 61 -14.56 9.29 -7.21
N PRO A 62 -15.42 8.56 -6.45
CA PRO A 62 -16.68 9.14 -5.97
C PRO A 62 -16.53 10.33 -5.01
N THR A 63 -15.34 10.51 -4.43
CA THR A 63 -15.07 11.64 -3.50
C THR A 63 -14.80 12.97 -4.20
N ASN A 64 -14.70 12.98 -5.54
CA ASN A 64 -14.37 14.14 -6.36
C ASN A 64 -13.01 14.79 -6.06
N GLY A 65 -12.08 14.02 -5.49
CA GLY A 65 -10.72 14.46 -5.18
C GLY A 65 -10.53 14.92 -3.74
N PHE A 66 -9.39 15.56 -3.49
CA PHE A 66 -8.96 15.98 -2.15
C PHE A 66 -8.58 17.45 -2.17
N ASP A 67 -8.92 18.16 -1.09
CA ASP A 67 -8.62 19.60 -0.96
C ASP A 67 -7.16 19.87 -0.60
N ASN A 68 -6.48 18.90 0.00
CA ASN A 68 -5.09 19.06 0.42
C ASN A 68 -4.33 17.72 0.46
N TYR A 69 -3.00 17.81 0.61
CA TYR A 69 -2.12 16.67 0.70
C TYR A 69 -2.39 15.77 1.91
N ASP A 70 -2.68 16.37 3.06
CA ASP A 70 -2.90 15.61 4.29
C ASP A 70 -4.16 14.76 4.18
N GLY A 71 -5.23 15.31 3.63
CA GLY A 71 -6.48 14.57 3.37
C GLY A 71 -6.27 13.38 2.43
N ALA A 72 -5.50 13.57 1.36
CA ALA A 72 -5.16 12.50 0.43
C ALA A 72 -4.32 11.41 1.13
N GLY A 73 -3.35 11.80 1.95
CA GLY A 73 -2.50 10.88 2.70
C GLY A 73 -3.30 10.06 3.70
N TYR A 74 -4.21 10.67 4.42
CA TYR A 74 -5.07 9.97 5.39
C TYR A 74 -6.03 9.01 4.71
N ASP A 75 -6.64 9.41 3.58
CA ASP A 75 -7.51 8.52 2.80
C ASP A 75 -6.75 7.29 2.31
N LEU A 76 -5.58 7.49 1.74
CA LEU A 76 -4.73 6.40 1.26
C LEU A 76 -4.33 5.45 2.40
N ALA A 77 -3.92 5.99 3.54
CA ALA A 77 -3.53 5.19 4.70
C ALA A 77 -4.69 4.34 5.22
N LEU A 78 -5.88 4.93 5.36
CA LEU A 78 -7.09 4.22 5.78
C LEU A 78 -7.50 3.15 4.76
N TRP A 79 -7.40 3.46 3.48
CA TRP A 79 -7.72 2.51 2.43
C TRP A 79 -6.75 1.30 2.42
N VAL A 80 -5.45 1.55 2.59
CA VAL A 80 -4.44 0.48 2.67
C VAL A 80 -4.70 -0.41 3.88
N ALA A 81 -5.01 0.18 5.03
CA ALA A 81 -5.36 -0.57 6.24
C ALA A 81 -6.62 -1.42 6.02
N TYR A 82 -7.65 -0.85 5.43
CA TYR A 82 -8.87 -1.57 5.07
C TYR A 82 -8.60 -2.73 4.12
N TYR A 83 -7.84 -2.50 3.05
CA TYR A 83 -7.51 -3.51 2.05
C TYR A 83 -6.76 -4.69 2.66
N ASN A 84 -5.77 -4.42 3.49
CA ASN A 84 -4.90 -5.45 4.04
C ASN A 84 -5.53 -6.24 5.20
N PHE A 85 -6.29 -5.57 6.07
CA PHE A 85 -6.74 -6.15 7.34
C PHE A 85 -8.24 -6.41 7.44
N LEU A 86 -9.05 -5.75 6.65
CA LEU A 86 -10.50 -5.80 6.80
C LEU A 86 -11.22 -6.35 5.58
N ARG A 87 -10.82 -5.93 4.39
CA ARG A 87 -11.52 -6.25 3.15
C ARG A 87 -11.46 -7.75 2.84
N PRO A 88 -12.61 -8.44 2.71
CA PRO A 88 -12.63 -9.83 2.25
C PRO A 88 -12.20 -9.93 0.77
N HIS A 89 -11.34 -10.90 0.48
CA HIS A 89 -10.85 -11.15 -0.87
C HIS A 89 -11.21 -12.56 -1.32
N LYS A 90 -11.74 -12.67 -2.52
CA LYS A 90 -12.15 -13.95 -3.10
C LYS A 90 -11.00 -14.96 -3.15
N LEU A 91 -9.79 -14.51 -3.52
CA LEU A 91 -8.60 -15.37 -3.60
C LEU A 91 -8.11 -15.87 -2.23
N HIS A 92 -8.55 -15.24 -1.15
CA HIS A 92 -8.24 -15.62 0.23
C HIS A 92 -9.47 -16.17 0.95
N HIS A 93 -10.37 -16.86 0.24
CA HIS A 93 -11.59 -17.43 0.78
C HIS A 93 -12.47 -16.42 1.54
N PHE A 94 -12.55 -15.19 1.02
CA PHE A 94 -13.25 -14.05 1.62
C PHE A 94 -12.70 -13.60 2.98
N HIS A 95 -11.43 -13.90 3.25
CA HIS A 95 -10.68 -13.33 4.36
C HIS A 95 -9.79 -12.18 3.87
N PRO A 96 -9.37 -11.26 4.75
CA PRO A 96 -8.39 -10.24 4.38
C PRO A 96 -7.00 -10.86 4.12
N PRO A 97 -6.13 -10.20 3.32
CA PRO A 97 -4.78 -10.69 3.05
C PRO A 97 -3.93 -10.88 4.30
N VAL A 98 -4.09 -10.01 5.29
CA VAL A 98 -3.43 -10.11 6.59
C VAL A 98 -4.49 -10.32 7.65
N GLU A 99 -4.49 -11.49 8.29
CA GLU A 99 -5.40 -11.79 9.37
C GLU A 99 -4.77 -11.44 10.71
N ASP A 100 -5.43 -10.57 11.46
CA ASP A 100 -5.06 -10.23 12.82
C ASP A 100 -6.03 -10.88 13.81
N ASP A 101 -5.50 -11.58 14.81
CA ASP A 101 -6.32 -12.35 15.75
C ASP A 101 -7.26 -11.47 16.57
N ILE A 102 -6.87 -10.24 16.88
CA ILE A 102 -7.72 -9.30 17.61
C ILE A 102 -8.84 -8.78 16.71
N ILE A 103 -8.54 -8.43 15.46
CA ILE A 103 -9.53 -7.91 14.51
C ILE A 103 -10.56 -8.98 14.14
N LYS A 104 -10.15 -10.24 14.08
CA LYS A 104 -11.08 -11.38 13.84
C LYS A 104 -12.21 -11.47 14.86
N ASN A 105 -12.00 -10.99 16.08
CA ASN A 105 -13.02 -11.02 17.13
C ASN A 105 -14.19 -10.05 16.90
N GLY A 106 -14.08 -9.15 15.92
CA GLY A 106 -15.18 -8.29 15.52
C GLY A 106 -16.29 -9.05 14.81
N ASP A 107 -17.53 -8.93 15.29
CA ASP A 107 -18.68 -9.65 14.74
C ASP A 107 -19.13 -9.10 13.37
N ASN A 108 -18.85 -7.85 13.09
CA ASN A 108 -19.22 -7.18 11.86
C ASN A 108 -18.12 -6.18 11.43
N MET A 109 -18.29 -5.58 10.26
CA MET A 109 -17.31 -4.63 9.72
C MET A 109 -17.11 -3.40 10.62
N PRO A 110 -18.14 -2.73 11.13
CA PRO A 110 -17.96 -1.64 12.09
C PRO A 110 -17.18 -2.05 13.34
N GLY A 111 -17.45 -3.23 13.90
CA GLY A 111 -16.71 -3.77 15.04
C GLY A 111 -15.24 -4.01 14.73
N LYS A 112 -14.93 -4.54 13.56
CA LYS A 112 -13.54 -4.72 13.10
C LYS A 112 -12.80 -3.39 12.93
N TRP A 113 -13.47 -2.36 12.41
CA TRP A 113 -12.91 -1.01 12.34
C TRP A 113 -12.61 -0.43 13.72
N GLN A 114 -13.50 -0.60 14.70
CA GLN A 114 -13.28 -0.17 16.06
C GLN A 114 -12.06 -0.84 16.70
N LEU A 115 -11.91 -2.14 16.50
CA LEU A 115 -10.73 -2.89 16.98
C LEU A 115 -9.45 -2.41 16.30
N MET A 116 -9.47 -2.12 15.00
CA MET A 116 -8.31 -1.59 14.31
C MET A 116 -7.91 -0.20 14.82
N ILE A 117 -8.87 0.69 15.04
CA ILE A 117 -8.63 2.04 15.62
C ILE A 117 -8.02 1.91 17.01
N PHE A 118 -8.54 1.01 17.84
CA PHE A 118 -8.00 0.72 19.16
C PHE A 118 -6.54 0.26 19.08
N LEU A 119 -6.22 -0.68 18.20
CA LEU A 119 -4.84 -1.15 18.01
C LEU A 119 -3.92 -0.02 17.54
N GLY A 120 -4.39 0.83 16.64
CA GLY A 120 -3.65 2.00 16.17
C GLY A 120 -3.33 2.96 17.31
N GLN A 121 -4.28 3.24 18.17
CA GLN A 121 -4.08 4.08 19.36
C GLN A 121 -3.07 3.48 20.33
N GLN A 122 -3.13 2.18 20.57
CA GLN A 122 -2.16 1.48 21.42
C GLN A 122 -0.74 1.53 20.82
N THR A 123 -0.62 1.40 19.52
CA THR A 123 0.66 1.50 18.82
C THR A 123 1.27 2.89 18.94
N ILE A 124 0.47 3.93 18.73
CA ILE A 124 0.90 5.33 18.89
C ILE A 124 1.38 5.60 20.31
N LYS A 125 0.64 5.13 21.29
CA LYS A 125 1.00 5.28 22.71
C LYS A 125 2.34 4.62 23.02
N LYS A 126 2.55 3.40 22.56
CA LYS A 126 3.85 2.70 22.72
C LYS A 126 5.00 3.43 22.04
N MET A 127 4.78 3.99 20.86
CA MET A 127 5.80 4.77 20.16
C MET A 127 6.16 6.05 20.91
N GLN A 128 5.19 6.71 21.53
CA GLN A 128 5.42 7.91 22.34
C GLN A 128 6.17 7.58 23.63
N GLU A 129 5.89 6.44 24.26
CA GLU A 129 6.58 5.99 25.47
C GLU A 129 8.02 5.55 25.18
N ALA A 130 8.32 5.11 23.97
CA ALA A 130 9.66 4.67 23.54
C ALA A 130 10.59 5.83 23.11
N SER A 131 10.06 7.03 22.93
CA SER A 131 10.83 8.20 22.48
C SER A 131 11.34 9.08 23.63
#